data_5b8a169a12ede126e3382198653e032f
#
_entry.id   5b8a169a12ede126e3382198653e032f
#
_cell.length_a   1.000
_cell.length_b   1.000
_cell.length_c   1.000
_cell.angle_alpha   90.00
_cell.angle_beta   90.00
_cell.angle_gamma   90.00
#
_symmetry.space_group_name_H-M   'P 1'
#
loop_
_entity.id
_entity.type
_entity.pdbx_description
1 polymer ?
#
loop_
_entity_poly.entity_id
_entity_poly.type
_entity_poly.pdbx_seq_one_letter_code
_entity_poly.pdbx_strand_id
1 'polypeptide(L)'
;PETEQTCSRRHDEPMLCLTEDFQGNVEAGLETVRLMNKLGGITPKRSKAQMRIAAQCTDLINTYIAPQSYINIGIGLPELVCDTLQKKSLLSNYTLFTEGGVIGGVPAPGMFFGAAVKPQKIVSSPEVFELANSSLAATVLGFLQVDSAGNVNASKRGEGAMNYVGPGGFIDLSCAAKYVFFVGTWKAREQVKFVDNVEQITFSGKQALKAGQQVFYITDVGTFQLTEAGMLLIDIREGIDVQKDILACTEMHIITPH
;
A
#
# COMPACT_ATOMS: atom_id res chain seq x y z
N PRO A 1 23.01 11.35 -30.92
CA PRO A 1 22.13 11.75 -30.41
C PRO A 1 21.22 11.18 -29.64
N GLU A 2 20.64 10.67 -29.77
CA GLU A 2 19.50 10.53 -29.15
C GLU A 2 19.55 9.47 -28.18
N THR A 3 20.60 9.50 -27.55
CA THR A 3 20.82 8.75 -26.35
C THR A 3 19.98 9.21 -25.23
N GLU A 4 19.57 10.36 -25.46
CA GLU A 4 18.74 11.04 -24.61
C GLU A 4 17.51 10.31 -24.21
N GLN A 5 16.91 9.65 -25.03
CA GLN A 5 15.61 9.05 -24.76
C GLN A 5 15.64 7.65 -24.12
N THR A 6 16.79 7.28 -23.59
CA THR A 6 16.90 5.94 -22.96
C THR A 6 15.92 5.67 -21.86
N CYS A 7 15.57 6.67 -21.05
CA CYS A 7 14.59 6.48 -19.99
C CYS A 7 13.17 6.27 -20.52
N SER A 8 12.77 7.01 -21.54
CA SER A 8 11.44 6.86 -22.14
C SER A 8 11.29 5.58 -22.94
N ARG A 9 12.36 5.07 -23.52
CA ARG A 9 12.33 3.76 -24.20
C ARG A 9 12.02 2.61 -23.25
N ARG A 10 12.35 2.74 -21.99
CA ARG A 10 12.05 1.70 -21.01
C ARG A 10 10.57 1.48 -20.78
N HIS A 11 9.74 2.42 -21.15
CA HIS A 11 8.29 2.24 -21.10
C HIS A 11 7.78 1.23 -22.11
N ASP A 12 8.51 1.09 -23.22
CA ASP A 12 8.19 0.15 -24.28
C ASP A 12 8.94 -1.18 -24.11
N GLU A 13 9.75 -1.31 -23.08
CA GLU A 13 10.57 -2.48 -22.83
C GLU A 13 9.74 -3.64 -22.28
N PRO A 14 10.01 -4.87 -22.71
CA PRO A 14 9.35 -6.08 -22.18
C PRO A 14 9.44 -6.25 -20.68
N MET A 15 10.43 -5.64 -20.02
CA MET A 15 10.57 -5.66 -18.57
C MET A 15 9.35 -5.09 -17.82
N LEU A 16 8.60 -4.19 -18.42
CA LEU A 16 7.37 -3.65 -17.82
C LEU A 16 6.14 -4.50 -18.14
N CYS A 17 6.23 -5.33 -19.17
CA CYS A 17 5.20 -6.29 -19.54
C CYS A 17 5.75 -7.71 -19.46
N LEU A 18 5.30 -8.47 -18.49
CA LEU A 18 5.79 -9.82 -18.21
C LEU A 18 4.93 -10.92 -18.84
N THR A 19 4.14 -10.60 -19.86
CA THR A 19 3.19 -11.56 -20.44
C THR A 19 3.40 -11.92 -21.89
N GLU A 20 4.30 -11.29 -22.61
CA GLU A 20 4.52 -11.61 -24.02
C GLU A 20 4.91 -13.07 -24.20
N ASP A 21 5.80 -13.58 -23.36
CA ASP A 21 6.26 -14.97 -23.40
C ASP A 21 5.24 -15.98 -22.84
N PHE A 22 4.16 -15.51 -22.21
CA PHE A 22 3.17 -16.35 -21.53
C PHE A 22 1.83 -16.42 -22.28
N GLN A 23 1.78 -15.95 -23.52
CA GLN A 23 0.56 -15.95 -24.37
C GLN A 23 -0.66 -15.33 -23.66
N GLY A 24 -0.41 -14.34 -22.83
CA GLY A 24 -1.46 -13.64 -22.06
C GLY A 24 -1.98 -14.40 -20.84
N ASN A 25 -1.37 -15.51 -20.44
CA ASN A 25 -1.73 -16.24 -19.23
C ASN A 25 -1.16 -15.57 -17.98
N VAL A 26 -2.00 -14.83 -17.27
CA VAL A 26 -1.63 -14.08 -16.06
C VAL A 26 -1.09 -15.00 -14.96
N GLU A 27 -1.69 -16.14 -14.72
CA GLU A 27 -1.27 -17.04 -13.63
C GLU A 27 0.12 -17.62 -13.90
N ALA A 28 0.39 -18.08 -15.12
CA ALA A 28 1.72 -18.57 -15.51
C ALA A 28 2.78 -17.47 -15.38
N GLY A 29 2.46 -16.23 -15.76
CA GLY A 29 3.35 -15.08 -15.58
C GLY A 29 3.66 -14.79 -14.12
N LEU A 30 2.64 -14.78 -13.25
CA LEU A 30 2.82 -14.59 -11.81
C LEU A 30 3.62 -15.71 -11.15
N GLU A 31 3.37 -16.96 -11.51
CA GLU A 31 4.14 -18.10 -11.00
C GLU A 31 5.61 -18.01 -11.38
N THR A 32 5.90 -17.61 -12.62
CA THR A 32 7.28 -17.41 -13.06
C THR A 32 7.95 -16.28 -12.28
N VAL A 33 7.29 -15.15 -12.08
CA VAL A 33 7.83 -14.05 -11.27
C VAL A 33 8.09 -14.51 -9.82
N ARG A 34 7.17 -15.26 -9.23
CA ARG A 34 7.35 -15.83 -7.88
C ARG A 34 8.53 -16.79 -7.82
N LEU A 35 8.70 -17.65 -8.84
CA LEU A 35 9.85 -18.55 -8.95
C LEU A 35 11.16 -17.77 -9.06
N MET A 36 11.23 -16.76 -9.91
CA MET A 36 12.43 -15.92 -10.07
C MET A 36 12.79 -15.20 -8.76
N ASN A 37 11.81 -14.64 -8.05
CA ASN A 37 12.02 -14.05 -6.73
C ASN A 37 12.56 -15.08 -5.72
N LYS A 38 12.05 -16.30 -5.75
CA LYS A 38 12.51 -17.39 -4.88
C LYS A 38 13.95 -17.81 -5.20
N LEU A 39 14.28 -17.95 -6.47
CA LEU A 39 15.63 -18.28 -6.92
C LEU A 39 16.63 -17.15 -6.58
N GLY A 40 16.20 -15.90 -6.68
CA GLY A 40 17.00 -14.74 -6.28
C GLY A 40 17.12 -14.54 -4.77
N GLY A 41 16.45 -15.37 -3.95
CA GLY A 41 16.46 -15.23 -2.50
C GLY A 41 15.72 -13.97 -1.97
N ILE A 42 14.88 -13.37 -2.80
CA ILE A 42 14.21 -12.07 -2.54
C ILE A 42 12.79 -12.23 -2.02
N THR A 43 12.26 -13.46 -2.03
CA THR A 43 10.91 -13.72 -1.53
C THR A 43 10.83 -13.44 -0.02
N PRO A 44 10.12 -12.40 0.42
CA PRO A 44 10.01 -12.13 1.85
C PRO A 44 9.18 -13.23 2.52
N LYS A 45 9.63 -13.68 3.68
CA LYS A 45 8.81 -14.55 4.53
C LYS A 45 7.66 -13.71 5.09
N ARG A 46 6.44 -14.02 4.70
CA ARG A 46 5.24 -13.33 5.19
C ARG A 46 4.61 -14.10 6.35
N SER A 47 4.33 -13.41 7.44
CA SER A 47 3.68 -14.00 8.60
C SER A 47 2.17 -14.17 8.38
N LYS A 48 1.53 -15.04 9.18
CA LYS A 48 0.07 -15.17 9.20
C LYS A 48 -0.63 -13.85 9.53
N ALA A 49 -0.04 -13.05 10.43
CA ALA A 49 -0.54 -11.72 10.78
C ALA A 49 -0.56 -10.78 9.56
N GLN A 50 0.53 -10.71 8.80
CA GLN A 50 0.60 -9.91 7.57
C GLN A 50 -0.42 -10.35 6.52
N MET A 51 -0.65 -11.65 6.37
CA MET A 51 -1.69 -12.17 5.46
C MET A 51 -3.10 -11.78 5.91
N ARG A 52 -3.37 -11.77 7.22
CA ARG A 52 -4.67 -11.30 7.77
C ARG A 52 -4.87 -9.80 7.53
N ILE A 53 -3.83 -8.98 7.74
CA ILE A 53 -3.87 -7.54 7.44
C ILE A 53 -4.26 -7.31 5.97
N ALA A 54 -3.61 -8.01 5.05
CA ALA A 54 -3.91 -7.89 3.63
C ALA A 54 -5.34 -8.34 3.28
N ALA A 55 -5.82 -9.44 3.89
CA ALA A 55 -7.19 -9.91 3.69
C ALA A 55 -8.22 -8.89 4.17
N GLN A 56 -8.00 -8.29 5.33
CA GLN A 56 -8.85 -7.25 5.88
C GLN A 56 -8.85 -5.98 5.02
N CYS A 57 -7.68 -5.56 4.54
CA CYS A 57 -7.58 -4.44 3.61
C CYS A 57 -8.38 -4.70 2.33
N THR A 58 -8.30 -5.93 1.81
CA THR A 58 -9.09 -6.35 0.64
C THR A 58 -10.61 -6.26 0.91
N ASP A 59 -11.06 -6.65 2.10
CA ASP A 59 -12.47 -6.57 2.46
C ASP A 59 -12.96 -5.12 2.57
N LEU A 60 -12.14 -4.22 3.13
CA LEU A 60 -12.42 -2.79 3.16
C LEU A 60 -12.44 -2.19 1.74
N ILE A 61 -11.49 -2.54 0.89
CA ILE A 61 -11.50 -2.12 -0.52
C ILE A 61 -12.81 -2.54 -1.17
N ASN A 62 -13.20 -3.81 -1.04
CA ASN A 62 -14.44 -4.30 -1.64
C ASN A 62 -15.71 -3.65 -1.06
N THR A 63 -15.65 -3.16 0.18
CA THR A 63 -16.76 -2.47 0.85
C THR A 63 -16.90 -1.03 0.38
N TYR A 64 -15.79 -0.31 0.26
CA TYR A 64 -15.80 1.14 0.06
C TYR A 64 -15.51 1.59 -1.37
N ILE A 65 -14.84 0.78 -2.18
CA ILE A 65 -14.39 1.17 -3.50
C ILE A 65 -15.30 0.59 -4.58
N ALA A 66 -15.86 1.46 -5.39
CA ALA A 66 -16.71 1.05 -6.50
C ALA A 66 -15.92 0.23 -7.53
N PRO A 67 -16.55 -0.76 -8.17
CA PRO A 67 -15.93 -1.45 -9.31
C PRO A 67 -15.50 -0.47 -10.42
N GLN A 68 -14.50 -0.88 -11.21
CA GLN A 68 -13.87 -0.10 -12.28
C GLN A 68 -13.05 1.11 -11.81
N SER A 69 -12.83 1.24 -10.50
CA SER A 69 -11.99 2.30 -9.95
C SER A 69 -10.50 2.04 -10.16
N TYR A 70 -9.73 3.12 -10.23
CA TYR A 70 -8.27 3.06 -10.18
C TYR A 70 -7.79 2.93 -8.74
N ILE A 71 -6.90 1.96 -8.49
CA ILE A 71 -6.29 1.70 -7.20
C ILE A 71 -4.77 1.60 -7.37
N ASN A 72 -4.03 2.28 -6.50
CA ASN A 72 -2.60 2.07 -6.36
C ASN A 72 -2.29 1.17 -5.18
N ILE A 73 -1.33 0.28 -5.33
CA ILE A 73 -0.86 -0.61 -4.27
C ILE A 73 0.66 -0.48 -4.16
N GLY A 74 1.11 -0.01 -3.00
CA GLY A 74 2.51 0.20 -2.71
C GLY A 74 3.31 -1.10 -2.50
N ILE A 75 4.61 -0.96 -2.41
CA ILE A 75 5.57 -2.06 -2.22
C ILE A 75 5.53 -2.62 -0.79
N GLY A 76 5.95 -3.84 -0.63
CA GLY A 76 6.17 -4.47 0.66
C GLY A 76 4.94 -5.23 1.18
N LEU A 77 4.42 -4.89 2.36
CA LEU A 77 3.22 -5.53 2.90
C LEU A 77 1.98 -5.26 2.02
N PRO A 78 1.80 -4.05 1.47
CA PRO A 78 0.71 -3.77 0.52
C PRO A 78 0.61 -4.77 -0.64
N GLU A 79 1.73 -5.28 -1.17
CA GLU A 79 1.75 -6.24 -2.28
C GLU A 79 0.85 -7.48 -2.02
N LEU A 80 0.72 -7.90 -0.75
CA LEU A 80 -0.14 -9.02 -0.38
C LEU A 80 -1.63 -8.77 -0.66
N VAL A 81 -2.03 -7.50 -0.78
CA VAL A 81 -3.41 -7.13 -1.14
C VAL A 81 -3.70 -7.55 -2.56
N CYS A 82 -2.73 -7.44 -3.49
CA CYS A 82 -2.89 -7.97 -4.87
C CYS A 82 -3.16 -9.47 -4.86
N ASP A 83 -2.38 -10.24 -4.09
CA ASP A 83 -2.57 -11.69 -3.96
C ASP A 83 -3.95 -12.02 -3.37
N THR A 84 -4.42 -11.22 -2.41
CA THR A 84 -5.71 -11.45 -1.76
C THR A 84 -6.88 -11.06 -2.66
N LEU A 85 -6.79 -9.96 -3.40
CA LEU A 85 -7.75 -9.57 -4.42
C LEU A 85 -7.90 -10.66 -5.48
N GLN A 86 -6.78 -11.24 -5.93
CA GLN A 86 -6.78 -12.33 -6.90
C GLN A 86 -7.44 -13.58 -6.34
N LYS A 87 -7.06 -14.03 -5.13
CA LYS A 87 -7.64 -15.21 -4.47
C LYS A 87 -9.15 -15.10 -4.24
N LYS A 88 -9.64 -13.89 -3.99
CA LYS A 88 -11.08 -13.61 -3.83
C LYS A 88 -11.80 -13.32 -5.15
N SER A 89 -11.11 -13.42 -6.30
CA SER A 89 -11.64 -13.10 -7.63
C SER A 89 -12.15 -11.66 -7.76
N LEU A 90 -11.59 -10.73 -6.98
CA LEU A 90 -11.96 -9.31 -6.96
C LEU A 90 -11.03 -8.44 -7.81
N LEU A 91 -9.89 -8.96 -8.25
CA LEU A 91 -8.87 -8.18 -8.95
C LEU A 91 -9.41 -7.54 -10.23
N SER A 92 -10.26 -8.26 -10.99
CA SER A 92 -10.89 -7.76 -12.21
C SER A 92 -11.87 -6.62 -12.00
N ASN A 93 -12.28 -6.37 -10.76
CA ASN A 93 -13.17 -5.26 -10.44
C ASN A 93 -12.44 -3.90 -10.44
N TYR A 94 -11.11 -3.91 -10.41
CA TYR A 94 -10.32 -2.68 -10.26
C TYR A 94 -9.25 -2.58 -11.34
N THR A 95 -8.85 -1.35 -11.65
CA THR A 95 -7.69 -1.08 -12.49
C THR A 95 -6.52 -0.68 -11.61
N LEU A 96 -5.56 -1.59 -11.48
CA LEU A 96 -4.34 -1.31 -10.71
C LEU A 96 -3.34 -0.55 -11.58
N PHE A 97 -2.50 0.27 -10.97
CA PHE A 97 -1.38 0.89 -11.66
C PHE A 97 -0.15 0.99 -10.75
N THR A 98 1.01 1.12 -11.36
CA THR A 98 2.28 1.32 -10.67
C THR A 98 2.85 2.69 -11.02
N GLU A 99 3.67 3.26 -10.14
CA GLU A 99 4.33 4.56 -10.32
C GLU A 99 5.26 4.58 -11.55
N GLY A 100 5.71 3.40 -11.99
CA GLY A 100 6.55 3.23 -13.19
C GLY A 100 5.82 3.44 -14.52
N GLY A 101 4.49 3.66 -14.51
CA GLY A 101 3.73 3.93 -15.71
C GLY A 101 2.91 2.76 -16.23
N VAL A 102 2.86 1.65 -15.52
CA VAL A 102 2.07 0.48 -15.93
C VAL A 102 0.65 0.62 -15.40
N ILE A 103 -0.34 0.53 -16.28
CA ILE A 103 -1.77 0.63 -15.97
C ILE A 103 -2.45 -0.69 -16.33
N GLY A 104 -3.24 -1.23 -15.40
CA GLY A 104 -3.91 -2.52 -15.52
C GLY A 104 -2.96 -3.70 -15.33
N GLY A 105 -3.50 -4.90 -15.48
CA GLY A 105 -2.78 -6.13 -15.17
C GLY A 105 -2.58 -6.35 -13.67
N VAL A 106 -1.65 -7.21 -13.34
CA VAL A 106 -1.31 -7.55 -11.95
C VAL A 106 0.10 -7.07 -11.65
N PRO A 107 0.28 -6.12 -10.72
CA PRO A 107 1.61 -5.66 -10.31
C PRO A 107 2.50 -6.82 -9.90
N ALA A 108 3.71 -6.86 -10.42
CA ALA A 108 4.66 -7.92 -10.16
C ALA A 108 5.30 -7.74 -8.78
N PRO A 109 5.37 -8.79 -7.96
CA PRO A 109 5.95 -8.71 -6.63
C PRO A 109 7.48 -8.69 -6.62
N GLY A 110 8.06 -8.18 -5.54
CA GLY A 110 9.48 -8.31 -5.22
C GLY A 110 10.39 -7.54 -6.17
N MET A 111 11.37 -8.22 -6.76
CA MET A 111 12.37 -7.57 -7.63
C MET A 111 11.81 -6.95 -8.91
N PHE A 112 10.62 -7.37 -9.31
CA PHE A 112 9.94 -6.86 -10.49
C PHE A 112 8.94 -5.75 -10.16
N PHE A 113 9.03 -5.18 -8.97
CA PHE A 113 8.18 -4.05 -8.58
C PHE A 113 8.26 -2.92 -9.61
N GLY A 114 7.11 -2.40 -9.97
CA GLY A 114 6.97 -1.40 -11.05
C GLY A 114 6.53 -1.97 -12.38
N ALA A 115 6.80 -3.26 -12.65
CA ALA A 115 6.24 -3.99 -13.78
C ALA A 115 4.87 -4.60 -13.44
N ALA A 116 4.17 -5.09 -14.44
CA ALA A 116 2.95 -5.87 -14.26
C ALA A 116 2.86 -7.04 -15.24
N VAL A 117 2.13 -8.05 -14.83
CA VAL A 117 1.74 -9.16 -15.71
C VAL A 117 0.46 -8.76 -16.45
N LYS A 118 0.49 -8.80 -17.77
CA LYS A 118 -0.61 -8.44 -18.68
C LYS A 118 -1.14 -7.02 -18.44
N PRO A 119 -0.30 -5.99 -18.56
CA PRO A 119 -0.76 -4.60 -18.47
C PRO A 119 -1.73 -4.27 -19.62
N GLN A 120 -2.62 -3.33 -19.37
CA GLN A 120 -3.53 -2.79 -20.38
C GLN A 120 -2.87 -1.66 -21.15
N LYS A 121 -2.05 -0.85 -20.47
CA LYS A 121 -1.38 0.32 -21.03
C LYS A 121 -0.08 0.59 -20.29
N ILE A 122 0.91 1.10 -21.03
CA ILE A 122 2.16 1.61 -20.48
C ILE A 122 2.25 3.09 -20.87
N VAL A 123 2.47 3.95 -19.88
CA VAL A 123 2.55 5.40 -20.04
C VAL A 123 3.78 5.93 -19.29
N SER A 124 4.09 7.20 -19.43
CA SER A 124 5.15 7.83 -18.66
C SER A 124 4.76 7.98 -17.17
N SER A 125 5.73 8.05 -16.29
CA SER A 125 5.48 8.29 -14.85
C SER A 125 4.70 9.59 -14.60
N PRO A 126 5.00 10.74 -15.25
CA PRO A 126 4.16 11.93 -15.12
C PRO A 126 2.69 11.70 -15.49
N GLU A 127 2.40 10.98 -16.56
CA GLU A 127 1.01 10.66 -16.96
C GLU A 127 0.29 9.81 -15.91
N VAL A 128 1.01 8.90 -15.23
CA VAL A 128 0.43 8.13 -14.11
C VAL A 128 0.09 9.02 -12.93
N PHE A 129 0.92 9.99 -12.59
CA PHE A 129 0.62 10.92 -11.50
C PHE A 129 -0.51 11.89 -11.85
N GLU A 130 -0.65 12.29 -13.13
CA GLU A 130 -1.82 13.03 -13.61
C GLU A 130 -3.10 12.19 -13.50
N LEU A 131 -3.04 10.91 -13.87
CA LEU A 131 -4.13 9.96 -13.69
C LEU A 131 -4.49 9.81 -12.19
N ALA A 132 -3.49 9.68 -11.32
CA ALA A 132 -3.70 9.59 -9.89
C ALA A 132 -4.40 10.83 -9.35
N ASN A 133 -3.92 12.01 -9.66
CA ASN A 133 -4.51 13.28 -9.22
C ASN A 133 -5.98 13.47 -9.65
N SER A 134 -6.34 12.91 -10.80
CA SER A 134 -7.70 13.07 -11.36
C SER A 134 -8.66 11.95 -10.98
N SER A 135 -8.19 10.73 -10.73
CA SER A 135 -9.06 9.54 -10.77
C SER A 135 -8.75 8.47 -9.73
N LEU A 136 -7.75 8.66 -8.86
CA LEU A 136 -7.36 7.66 -7.89
C LEU A 136 -8.42 7.50 -6.78
N ALA A 137 -9.13 6.39 -6.80
CA ALA A 137 -10.12 6.09 -5.78
C ALA A 137 -9.48 5.67 -4.46
N ALA A 138 -8.46 4.84 -4.52
CA ALA A 138 -7.80 4.31 -3.33
C ALA A 138 -6.30 4.08 -3.52
N THR A 139 -5.55 4.24 -2.43
CA THR A 139 -4.16 3.80 -2.35
C THR A 139 -3.94 2.95 -1.11
N VAL A 140 -3.11 1.91 -1.24
CA VAL A 140 -2.69 1.03 -0.14
C VAL A 140 -1.21 1.22 0.10
N LEU A 141 -0.83 1.72 1.26
CA LEU A 141 0.54 2.11 1.57
C LEU A 141 1.00 1.51 2.91
N GLY A 142 2.31 1.32 3.04
CA GLY A 142 2.92 0.93 4.31
C GLY A 142 3.19 2.13 5.21
N PHE A 143 3.47 1.89 6.50
CA PHE A 143 3.85 2.94 7.46
C PHE A 143 4.92 2.46 8.43
N LEU A 144 5.68 3.41 8.97
CA LEU A 144 6.64 3.21 10.05
C LEU A 144 6.05 3.61 11.40
N GLN A 145 5.38 4.76 11.49
CA GLN A 145 4.73 5.28 12.69
C GLN A 145 3.42 5.97 12.32
N VAL A 146 2.49 6.00 13.27
CA VAL A 146 1.20 6.71 13.22
C VAL A 146 0.99 7.43 14.54
N ASP A 147 0.44 8.65 14.54
CA ASP A 147 0.05 9.37 15.75
C ASP A 147 -1.46 9.61 15.87
N SER A 148 -1.88 10.18 17.00
CA SER A 148 -3.28 10.43 17.32
C SER A 148 -3.99 11.40 16.37
N ALA A 149 -3.23 12.29 15.73
CA ALA A 149 -3.75 13.19 14.69
C ALA A 149 -3.86 12.52 13.32
N GLY A 150 -3.55 11.21 13.24
CA GLY A 150 -3.54 10.44 12.00
C GLY A 150 -2.38 10.77 11.08
N ASN A 151 -1.34 11.43 11.58
CA ASN A 151 -0.14 11.63 10.78
C ASN A 151 0.59 10.30 10.62
N VAL A 152 1.25 10.14 9.48
CA VAL A 152 2.06 8.96 9.18
C VAL A 152 3.49 9.35 8.88
N ASN A 153 4.42 8.65 9.51
CA ASN A 153 5.81 8.59 9.10
C ASN A 153 6.04 7.35 8.23
N ALA A 154 6.53 7.55 7.03
CA ALA A 154 6.93 6.50 6.11
C ALA A 154 8.39 6.66 5.63
N SER A 155 9.10 7.69 6.09
CA SER A 155 10.38 8.11 5.51
C SER A 155 11.56 8.13 6.48
N LYS A 156 11.33 8.17 7.81
CA LYS A 156 12.41 8.26 8.80
C LYS A 156 12.37 7.11 9.80
N ARG A 157 13.53 6.50 10.07
CA ARG A 157 13.71 5.36 10.99
C ARG A 157 14.72 5.67 12.09
N GLY A 158 14.48 6.70 12.90
CA GLY A 158 15.41 7.15 13.95
C GLY A 158 16.44 8.16 13.45
N GLU A 159 17.49 8.38 14.24
CA GLU A 159 18.49 9.41 13.97
C GLU A 159 19.55 8.95 12.95
N GLY A 160 20.10 9.93 12.22
CA GLY A 160 21.18 9.74 11.25
C GLY A 160 20.76 9.68 9.80
N ALA A 161 21.65 10.10 8.92
CA ALA A 161 21.36 10.21 7.47
C ALA A 161 21.01 8.90 6.79
N MET A 162 21.53 7.76 7.28
CA MET A 162 21.24 6.45 6.74
C MET A 162 19.86 5.89 7.14
N ASN A 163 19.15 6.58 8.02
CA ASN A 163 17.84 6.17 8.50
C ASN A 163 16.68 6.81 7.74
N TYR A 164 16.98 7.57 6.69
CA TYR A 164 15.97 8.07 5.77
C TYR A 164 15.69 7.06 4.66
N VAL A 165 14.38 6.89 4.38
CA VAL A 165 13.89 6.18 3.21
C VAL A 165 13.18 7.23 2.35
N GLY A 166 13.55 7.37 1.09
CA GLY A 166 12.86 8.29 0.19
C GLY A 166 11.38 7.93 0.08
N PRO A 167 10.46 8.88 0.20
CA PRO A 167 9.03 8.61 0.14
C PRO A 167 8.54 8.19 -1.26
N GLY A 168 9.32 8.46 -2.31
CA GLY A 168 8.88 8.19 -3.69
C GLY A 168 7.55 8.87 -3.99
N GLY A 169 6.64 8.19 -4.63
CA GLY A 169 5.29 8.65 -4.92
C GLY A 169 4.32 8.61 -3.75
N PHE A 170 4.76 8.21 -2.54
CA PHE A 170 3.89 8.10 -1.37
C PHE A 170 3.09 9.37 -1.08
N ILE A 171 3.73 10.54 -1.17
CA ILE A 171 3.09 11.84 -0.87
C ILE A 171 2.00 12.12 -1.89
N ASP A 172 2.32 12.03 -3.18
CA ASP A 172 1.37 12.32 -4.26
C ASP A 172 0.18 11.36 -4.21
N LEU A 173 0.43 10.06 -4.09
CA LEU A 173 -0.60 9.03 -4.07
C LEU A 173 -1.49 9.14 -2.83
N SER A 174 -0.90 9.36 -1.65
CA SER A 174 -1.69 9.53 -0.43
C SER A 174 -2.51 10.81 -0.40
N CYS A 175 -2.04 11.87 -1.06
CA CYS A 175 -2.80 13.12 -1.18
C CYS A 175 -3.89 13.06 -2.25
N ALA A 176 -3.68 12.32 -3.35
CA ALA A 176 -4.62 12.21 -4.46
C ALA A 176 -5.81 11.27 -4.16
N ALA A 177 -5.58 10.21 -3.41
CA ALA A 177 -6.58 9.17 -3.19
C ALA A 177 -7.74 9.64 -2.32
N LYS A 178 -8.98 9.26 -2.70
CA LYS A 178 -10.16 9.49 -1.86
C LYS A 178 -10.15 8.60 -0.61
N TYR A 179 -9.68 7.36 -0.76
CA TYR A 179 -9.52 6.39 0.33
C TYR A 179 -8.05 6.04 0.49
N VAL A 180 -7.53 6.16 1.70
CA VAL A 180 -6.15 5.81 2.02
C VAL A 180 -6.15 4.66 3.02
N PHE A 181 -5.57 3.53 2.63
CA PHE A 181 -5.44 2.34 3.46
C PHE A 181 -3.98 2.16 3.85
N PHE A 182 -3.63 2.49 5.07
CA PHE A 182 -2.33 2.21 5.64
C PHE A 182 -2.31 0.82 6.22
N VAL A 183 -1.38 -0.04 5.78
CA VAL A 183 -1.24 -1.42 6.24
C VAL A 183 0.12 -1.64 6.90
N GLY A 184 0.12 -2.23 8.08
CA GLY A 184 1.34 -2.48 8.84
C GLY A 184 1.07 -3.31 10.07
N THR A 185 2.11 -3.96 10.62
CA THR A 185 2.00 -4.59 11.93
C THR A 185 1.92 -3.53 13.03
N TRP A 186 1.21 -3.83 14.11
CA TRP A 186 1.11 -3.00 15.31
C TRP A 186 2.48 -2.67 15.90
N LYS A 187 3.34 -3.69 15.95
CA LYS A 187 4.72 -3.57 16.44
C LYS A 187 5.74 -3.82 15.32
N ALA A 188 6.89 -3.18 15.44
CA ALA A 188 8.11 -3.54 14.75
C ALA A 188 9.10 -4.04 15.80
N ARG A 189 9.35 -5.36 15.84
CA ARG A 189 10.01 -6.04 16.98
C ARG A 189 9.20 -5.76 18.24
N GLU A 190 9.79 -5.13 19.26
CA GLU A 190 9.13 -4.80 20.53
C GLU A 190 8.52 -3.38 20.55
N GLN A 191 8.78 -2.56 19.54
CA GLN A 191 8.33 -1.17 19.50
C GLN A 191 6.96 -1.04 18.82
N VAL A 192 6.01 -0.43 19.51
CA VAL A 192 4.70 -0.06 18.96
C VAL A 192 4.89 1.05 17.96
N LYS A 193 4.21 0.96 16.82
CA LYS A 193 4.28 1.97 15.75
C LYS A 193 3.27 3.10 15.93
N PHE A 194 2.31 2.93 16.83
CA PHE A 194 1.34 3.94 17.20
C PHE A 194 1.93 4.72 18.36
N VAL A 195 2.36 5.94 18.09
CA VAL A 195 3.17 6.79 18.98
C VAL A 195 2.44 8.08 19.30
N ASP A 196 2.87 8.80 20.32
CA ASP A 196 2.29 10.10 20.67
C ASP A 196 2.49 11.12 19.53
N ASN A 197 3.70 11.21 19.01
CA ASN A 197 4.05 12.04 17.86
C ASN A 197 4.97 11.27 16.92
N VAL A 198 4.68 11.32 15.61
CA VAL A 198 5.56 10.73 14.60
C VAL A 198 6.87 11.49 14.47
N GLU A 199 7.97 10.79 14.21
CA GLU A 199 9.30 11.42 14.03
C GLU A 199 9.35 12.36 12.82
N GLN A 200 8.55 12.07 11.81
CA GLN A 200 8.42 12.89 10.60
C GLN A 200 7.02 12.73 10.02
N ILE A 201 6.40 13.81 9.61
CA ILE A 201 5.09 13.77 8.94
C ILE A 201 5.34 13.61 7.45
N THR A 202 5.13 12.38 6.95
CA THR A 202 5.11 12.09 5.50
C THR A 202 3.69 12.22 4.95
N PHE A 203 2.67 11.93 5.77
CA PHE A 203 1.26 12.15 5.49
C PHE A 203 0.62 12.89 6.67
N SER A 204 -0.18 13.91 6.37
CA SER A 204 -0.86 14.71 7.40
C SER A 204 -2.32 14.33 7.53
N GLY A 205 -2.71 13.76 8.68
CA GLY A 205 -4.09 13.41 8.97
C GLY A 205 -5.01 14.63 8.97
N LYS A 206 -4.54 15.77 9.49
CA LYS A 206 -5.28 17.03 9.46
C LYS A 206 -5.62 17.49 8.05
N GLN A 207 -4.67 17.39 7.11
CA GLN A 207 -4.93 17.77 5.72
C GLN A 207 -5.88 16.77 5.04
N ALA A 208 -5.73 15.49 5.36
CA ALA A 208 -6.62 14.45 4.86
C ALA A 208 -8.09 14.68 5.27
N LEU A 209 -8.34 14.97 6.56
CA LEU A 209 -9.68 15.32 7.05
C LEU A 209 -10.23 16.55 6.33
N LYS A 210 -9.42 17.59 6.20
CA LYS A 210 -9.81 18.83 5.49
C LYS A 210 -10.17 18.57 4.02
N ALA A 211 -9.47 17.61 3.38
CA ALA A 211 -9.74 17.20 2.00
C ALA A 211 -10.91 16.21 1.87
N GLY A 212 -11.50 15.77 2.99
CA GLY A 212 -12.59 14.79 3.00
C GLY A 212 -12.16 13.37 2.69
N GLN A 213 -10.86 13.06 2.82
CA GLN A 213 -10.35 11.72 2.60
C GLN A 213 -10.81 10.76 3.71
N GLN A 214 -11.06 9.51 3.35
CA GLN A 214 -11.31 8.43 4.29
C GLN A 214 -10.00 7.66 4.53
N VAL A 215 -9.52 7.65 5.76
CA VAL A 215 -8.21 7.09 6.10
C VAL A 215 -8.36 5.95 7.09
N PHE A 216 -7.80 4.80 6.74
CA PHE A 216 -7.83 3.59 7.56
C PHE A 216 -6.41 3.10 7.85
N TYR A 217 -6.19 2.62 9.08
CA TYR A 217 -4.94 2.01 9.53
C TYR A 217 -5.23 0.57 9.93
N ILE A 218 -4.71 -0.38 9.17
CA ILE A 218 -5.05 -1.80 9.28
C ILE A 218 -3.85 -2.54 9.84
N THR A 219 -4.04 -3.13 11.02
CA THR A 219 -2.97 -3.82 11.77
C THR A 219 -3.35 -5.25 12.13
N ASP A 220 -2.44 -5.96 12.74
CA ASP A 220 -2.65 -7.30 13.29
C ASP A 220 -3.42 -7.31 14.61
N VAL A 221 -3.63 -6.17 15.26
CA VAL A 221 -4.45 -6.05 16.47
C VAL A 221 -5.84 -5.50 16.20
N GLY A 222 -6.02 -4.68 15.18
CA GLY A 222 -7.28 -4.05 14.84
C GLY A 222 -7.20 -3.17 13.60
N THR A 223 -8.34 -2.60 13.24
CA THR A 223 -8.48 -1.57 12.22
C THR A 223 -8.90 -0.27 12.85
N PHE A 224 -8.22 0.80 12.51
CA PHE A 224 -8.49 2.13 13.00
C PHE A 224 -8.90 3.04 11.84
N GLN A 225 -9.76 4.00 12.11
CA GLN A 225 -10.19 5.02 11.15
C GLN A 225 -9.89 6.41 11.72
N LEU A 226 -9.35 7.28 10.89
CA LEU A 226 -9.20 8.69 11.24
C LEU A 226 -10.54 9.39 11.14
N THR A 227 -10.92 10.07 12.21
CA THR A 227 -12.15 10.87 12.31
C THR A 227 -11.82 12.28 12.81
N GLU A 228 -12.77 13.20 12.73
CA GLU A 228 -12.61 14.54 13.32
C GLU A 228 -12.39 14.48 14.83
N ALA A 229 -12.93 13.45 15.50
CA ALA A 229 -12.76 13.24 16.93
C ALA A 229 -11.39 12.60 17.29
N GLY A 230 -10.66 12.07 16.31
CA GLY A 230 -9.39 11.38 16.49
C GLY A 230 -9.38 9.98 15.91
N MET A 231 -8.50 9.14 16.41
CA MET A 231 -8.28 7.78 15.95
C MET A 231 -9.31 6.82 16.56
N LEU A 232 -10.25 6.35 15.76
CA LEU A 232 -11.31 5.43 16.18
C LEU A 232 -10.94 3.98 15.85
N LEU A 233 -10.95 3.10 16.85
CA LEU A 233 -10.84 1.66 16.67
C LEU A 233 -12.19 1.12 16.16
N ILE A 234 -12.25 0.67 14.91
CA ILE A 234 -13.50 0.24 14.26
C ILE A 234 -13.66 -1.28 14.17
N ASP A 235 -12.57 -2.03 14.32
CA ASP A 235 -12.59 -3.49 14.30
C ASP A 235 -11.44 -4.03 15.17
N ILE A 236 -11.68 -5.12 15.86
CA ILE A 236 -10.74 -5.75 16.79
C ILE A 236 -10.47 -7.17 16.29
N ARG A 237 -9.20 -7.57 16.22
CA ARG A 237 -8.85 -8.93 15.80
C ARG A 237 -9.21 -9.94 16.90
N GLU A 238 -9.60 -11.12 16.44
CA GLU A 238 -9.90 -12.23 17.33
C GLU A 238 -8.73 -12.54 18.28
N GLY A 239 -9.03 -12.65 19.56
CA GLY A 239 -8.05 -12.93 20.62
C GLY A 239 -7.28 -11.71 21.13
N ILE A 240 -7.60 -10.50 20.69
CA ILE A 240 -7.02 -9.25 21.18
C ILE A 240 -7.85 -8.67 22.31
N ASP A 241 -7.20 -8.41 23.43
CA ASP A 241 -7.73 -7.64 24.57
C ASP A 241 -7.40 -6.16 24.36
N VAL A 242 -8.43 -5.34 24.16
CA VAL A 242 -8.27 -3.91 23.84
C VAL A 242 -7.50 -3.17 24.95
N GLN A 243 -7.77 -3.45 26.21
CA GLN A 243 -7.12 -2.76 27.31
C GLN A 243 -5.65 -3.13 27.41
N LYS A 244 -5.34 -4.43 27.34
CA LYS A 244 -4.00 -4.98 27.53
C LYS A 244 -3.13 -4.86 26.27
N ASP A 245 -3.67 -5.21 25.11
CA ASP A 245 -2.87 -5.41 23.90
C ASP A 245 -2.80 -4.12 23.04
N ILE A 246 -3.74 -3.18 23.24
CA ILE A 246 -3.80 -1.92 22.52
C ILE A 246 -3.55 -0.74 23.48
N LEU A 247 -4.49 -0.43 24.38
CA LEU A 247 -4.45 0.81 25.14
C LEU A 247 -3.28 0.89 26.14
N ALA A 248 -2.91 -0.22 26.76
CA ALA A 248 -1.76 -0.27 27.68
C ALA A 248 -0.40 -0.28 26.93
N CYS A 249 -0.40 -0.46 25.62
CA CYS A 249 0.82 -0.55 24.82
C CYS A 249 1.25 0.77 24.17
N THR A 250 0.40 1.79 24.17
CA THR A 250 0.68 3.09 23.52
C THR A 250 0.20 4.23 24.40
N GLU A 251 0.88 5.36 24.33
CA GLU A 251 0.43 6.63 24.93
C GLU A 251 -0.55 7.39 24.04
N MET A 252 -0.72 6.94 22.81
CA MET A 252 -1.62 7.54 21.84
C MET A 252 -3.08 7.41 22.30
N HIS A 253 -3.84 8.49 22.22
CA HIS A 253 -5.28 8.46 22.50
C HIS A 253 -6.04 7.74 21.37
N ILE A 254 -6.70 6.63 21.72
CA ILE A 254 -7.52 5.83 20.81
C ILE A 254 -8.96 5.83 21.34
N ILE A 255 -9.90 6.17 20.46
CA ILE A 255 -11.32 6.10 20.74
C ILE A 255 -11.77 4.65 20.50
N THR A 256 -12.36 4.04 21.51
CA THR A 256 -12.89 2.67 21.42
C THR A 256 -14.42 2.72 21.23
N PRO A 257 -15.00 1.79 20.45
CA PRO A 257 -16.45 1.63 20.43
C PRO A 257 -16.96 1.26 21.82
N HIS A 258 -18.09 1.81 22.20
CA HIS A 258 -18.79 1.50 23.45
C HIS A 258 -19.44 0.13 23.40
#